data_d0f678d68c0a1bbcda22c322c63c533d
#
_entry.id   d0f678d68c0a1bbcda22c322c63c533d
#
_cell.length_a   1.000
_cell.length_b   1.000
_cell.length_c   1.000
_cell.angle_alpha   90.00
_cell.angle_beta   90.00
_cell.angle_gamma   90.00
#
_symmetry.space_group_name_H-M   'P 1'
#
loop_
_entity.id
_entity.type
_entity.pdbx_description
1 polymer ?
#
loop_
_entity_poly.entity_id
_entity_poly.type
_entity_poly.pdbx_seq_one_letter_code
_entity_poly.pdbx_strand_id
1 'polypeptide(L)'
;MENRATHIGLIIDGNRRWAKNNGVSIMDGYKSGLIALENVIHHFAGSEVKCISVYAFSSENAKRPQAEIDAIMSIIGGFIDKHPKNVALSFVGDEKYIPKELLEKIHTFDNENKEFDMLVNICIGYGARNDIVRGARRLLERSIDTLALCQEEGLSEDETSKQIDALFTEDGFKACLSTSFLPPLDMIIRFGGERRLSNFMLFEAAYSEIYFSDTLWPDATSAEIEEFIESFKNTKRNYGE
;
A
#
# COMPACT_ATOMS: atom_id res chain seq x y z
N MET A 1 26.91 1.71 5.42
CA MET A 1 26.14 0.61 4.75
C MET A 1 25.38 1.26 3.61
N GLU A 2 25.31 0.61 2.47
CA GLU A 2 24.53 1.07 1.32
C GLU A 2 23.04 0.92 1.63
N ASN A 3 22.23 1.97 1.34
CA ASN A 3 20.78 1.86 1.52
C ASN A 3 20.21 0.85 0.51
N ARG A 4 19.24 0.05 0.92
CA ARG A 4 18.55 -0.89 0.03
C ARG A 4 17.06 -0.55 0.01
N ALA A 5 16.51 -0.34 -1.19
CA ALA A 5 15.10 -0.16 -1.39
C ALA A 5 14.41 -1.53 -1.47
N THR A 6 13.92 -2.03 -0.35
CA THR A 6 13.24 -3.33 -0.26
C THR A 6 11.73 -3.21 -0.36
N HIS A 7 11.16 -2.06 0.06
CA HIS A 7 9.73 -1.77 -0.04
C HIS A 7 9.49 -0.41 -0.70
N ILE A 8 8.81 -0.42 -1.83
CA ILE A 8 8.50 0.77 -2.63
C ILE A 8 7.00 1.02 -2.64
N GLY A 9 6.59 2.25 -2.33
CA GLY A 9 5.22 2.73 -2.49
C GLY A 9 5.05 3.41 -3.86
N LEU A 10 4.06 3.01 -4.64
CA LEU A 10 3.75 3.58 -5.95
C LEU A 10 2.41 4.31 -5.94
N ILE A 11 2.42 5.62 -6.21
CA ILE A 11 1.22 6.39 -6.50
C ILE A 11 1.08 6.52 -8.02
N ILE A 12 0.22 5.68 -8.58
CA ILE A 12 0.04 5.47 -10.02
C ILE A 12 -0.91 6.49 -10.65
N ASP A 13 -0.53 7.77 -10.58
CA ASP A 13 -1.35 8.88 -11.06
C ASP A 13 -1.12 9.18 -12.56
N GLY A 14 -2.13 9.74 -13.22
CA GLY A 14 -2.02 10.22 -14.60
C GLY A 14 -2.84 9.46 -15.63
N ASN A 15 -3.46 8.33 -15.33
CA ASN A 15 -4.21 7.48 -16.28
C ASN A 15 -5.27 8.27 -17.08
N ARG A 16 -6.06 9.13 -16.43
CA ARG A 16 -7.10 9.95 -17.08
C ARG A 16 -6.51 11.01 -18.00
N ARG A 17 -5.43 11.66 -17.57
CA ARG A 17 -4.72 12.68 -18.37
C ARG A 17 -4.09 12.04 -19.59
N TRP A 18 -3.47 10.88 -19.40
CA TRP A 18 -2.90 10.09 -20.47
C TRP A 18 -3.96 9.71 -21.52
N ALA A 19 -5.11 9.19 -21.10
CA ALA A 19 -6.20 8.86 -22.01
C ALA A 19 -6.67 10.08 -22.82
N LYS A 20 -6.83 11.23 -22.15
CA LYS A 20 -7.19 12.49 -22.84
C LYS A 20 -6.13 12.92 -23.85
N ASN A 21 -4.86 12.86 -23.50
CA ASN A 21 -3.75 13.26 -24.37
C ASN A 21 -3.63 12.38 -25.62
N ASN A 22 -3.97 11.10 -25.47
CA ASN A 22 -3.91 10.10 -26.57
C ASN A 22 -5.25 9.96 -27.32
N GLY A 23 -6.31 10.69 -26.96
CA GLY A 23 -7.60 10.62 -27.63
C GLY A 23 -8.33 9.29 -27.47
N VAL A 24 -8.04 8.54 -26.39
CA VAL A 24 -8.64 7.23 -26.10
C VAL A 24 -9.60 7.30 -24.91
N SER A 25 -10.33 6.23 -24.66
CA SER A 25 -11.25 6.17 -23.51
C SER A 25 -10.51 6.15 -22.18
N ILE A 26 -11.18 6.62 -21.11
CA ILE A 26 -10.64 6.55 -19.74
C ILE A 26 -10.34 5.09 -19.35
N MET A 27 -11.17 4.15 -19.80
CA MET A 27 -10.95 2.71 -19.61
C MET A 27 -9.64 2.25 -20.23
N ASP A 28 -9.31 2.70 -21.43
CA ASP A 28 -8.07 2.33 -22.11
C ASP A 28 -6.86 2.94 -21.37
N GLY A 29 -7.01 4.15 -20.81
CA GLY A 29 -6.00 4.73 -19.94
C GLY A 29 -5.71 3.87 -18.70
N TYR A 30 -6.74 3.33 -18.04
CA TYR A 30 -6.56 2.42 -16.89
C TYR A 30 -5.97 1.08 -17.30
N LYS A 31 -6.36 0.52 -18.45
CA LYS A 31 -5.75 -0.71 -19.00
C LYS A 31 -4.25 -0.51 -19.30
N SER A 32 -3.90 0.63 -19.90
CA SER A 32 -2.50 0.95 -20.16
C SER A 32 -1.72 1.11 -18.85
N GLY A 33 -2.34 1.72 -17.82
CA GLY A 33 -1.74 1.79 -16.49
C GLY A 33 -1.57 0.42 -15.81
N LEU A 34 -2.46 -0.54 -16.05
CA LEU A 34 -2.28 -1.92 -15.59
C LEU A 34 -1.09 -2.57 -16.31
N ILE A 35 -0.96 -2.42 -17.62
CA ILE A 35 0.18 -2.96 -18.37
C ILE A 35 1.50 -2.41 -17.84
N ALA A 36 1.56 -1.10 -17.52
CA ALA A 36 2.73 -0.49 -16.91
C ALA A 36 3.04 -1.13 -15.54
N LEU A 37 2.02 -1.38 -14.70
CA LEU A 37 2.19 -2.06 -13.41
C LEU A 37 2.70 -3.49 -13.59
N GLU A 38 2.13 -4.26 -14.51
CA GLU A 38 2.55 -5.64 -14.81
C GLU A 38 4.03 -5.67 -15.26
N ASN A 39 4.45 -4.74 -16.11
CA ASN A 39 5.85 -4.62 -16.54
C ASN A 39 6.79 -4.31 -15.37
N VAL A 40 6.40 -3.39 -14.48
CA VAL A 40 7.16 -3.05 -13.26
C VAL A 40 7.29 -4.28 -12.34
N ILE A 41 6.18 -4.99 -12.09
CA ILE A 41 6.18 -6.19 -11.26
C ILE A 41 7.08 -7.27 -11.85
N HIS A 42 6.97 -7.52 -13.15
CA HIS A 42 7.81 -8.50 -13.84
C HIS A 42 9.30 -8.15 -13.76
N HIS A 43 9.62 -6.86 -13.89
CA HIS A 43 11.01 -6.41 -13.86
C HIS A 43 11.65 -6.59 -12.46
N PHE A 44 10.90 -6.25 -11.42
CA PHE A 44 11.42 -6.30 -10.04
C PHE A 44 11.25 -7.65 -9.34
N ALA A 45 10.45 -8.57 -9.87
CA ALA A 45 10.33 -9.92 -9.33
C ALA A 45 11.70 -10.63 -9.33
N GLY A 46 12.15 -11.11 -8.14
CA GLY A 46 13.48 -11.70 -7.96
C GLY A 46 14.63 -10.72 -7.72
N SER A 47 14.37 -9.40 -7.76
CA SER A 47 15.35 -8.36 -7.44
C SER A 47 15.51 -8.13 -5.92
N GLU A 48 16.21 -7.05 -5.54
CA GLU A 48 16.29 -6.59 -4.14
C GLU A 48 14.96 -6.04 -3.63
N VAL A 49 14.06 -5.58 -4.49
CA VAL A 49 12.72 -5.11 -4.14
C VAL A 49 11.85 -6.30 -3.74
N LYS A 50 11.46 -6.36 -2.48
CA LYS A 50 10.68 -7.47 -1.90
C LYS A 50 9.20 -7.13 -1.70
N CYS A 51 8.87 -5.84 -1.70
CA CYS A 51 7.50 -5.37 -1.55
C CYS A 51 7.23 -4.15 -2.43
N ILE A 52 6.09 -4.16 -3.12
CA ILE A 52 5.56 -2.99 -3.82
C ILE A 52 4.16 -2.72 -3.30
N SER A 53 3.94 -1.56 -2.66
CA SER A 53 2.60 -1.09 -2.30
C SER A 53 2.06 -0.15 -3.37
N VAL A 54 0.93 -0.50 -3.97
CA VAL A 54 0.32 0.24 -5.08
C VAL A 54 -0.94 0.97 -4.64
N TYR A 55 -0.98 2.29 -4.82
CA TYR A 55 -2.19 3.08 -4.56
C TYR A 55 -3.16 2.97 -5.74
N ALA A 56 -3.91 1.87 -5.78
CA ALA A 56 -4.79 1.54 -6.91
C ALA A 56 -6.12 2.32 -6.87
N PHE A 57 -6.72 2.47 -5.67
CA PHE A 57 -7.98 3.20 -5.50
C PHE A 57 -8.04 3.82 -4.10
N SER A 58 -8.05 5.16 -4.04
CA SER A 58 -8.18 5.87 -2.75
C SER A 58 -9.63 5.95 -2.27
N SER A 59 -9.83 6.19 -0.98
CA SER A 59 -11.17 6.48 -0.41
C SER A 59 -11.83 7.70 -1.05
N GLU A 60 -11.03 8.69 -1.48
CA GLU A 60 -11.51 9.89 -2.16
C GLU A 60 -11.99 9.61 -3.59
N ASN A 61 -11.47 8.55 -4.24
CA ASN A 61 -11.89 8.11 -5.58
C ASN A 61 -13.33 7.56 -5.60
N ALA A 62 -13.90 7.20 -4.45
CA ALA A 62 -15.28 6.77 -4.33
C ALA A 62 -16.31 7.86 -4.72
N LYS A 63 -15.86 9.11 -4.90
CA LYS A 63 -16.70 10.21 -5.41
C LYS A 63 -16.73 10.29 -6.94
N ARG A 64 -16.01 9.42 -7.65
CA ARG A 64 -16.00 9.35 -9.12
C ARG A 64 -17.33 8.80 -9.66
N PRO A 65 -17.63 9.03 -10.95
CA PRO A 65 -18.78 8.38 -11.58
C PRO A 65 -18.73 6.86 -11.42
N GLN A 66 -19.90 6.24 -11.15
CA GLN A 66 -19.99 4.80 -10.88
C GLN A 66 -19.36 3.96 -11.98
N ALA A 67 -19.63 4.27 -13.25
CA ALA A 67 -19.04 3.56 -14.38
C ALA A 67 -17.50 3.57 -14.40
N GLU A 68 -16.86 4.64 -13.88
CA GLU A 68 -15.40 4.69 -13.73
C GLU A 68 -14.92 3.82 -12.58
N ILE A 69 -15.66 3.81 -11.46
CA ILE A 69 -15.36 2.92 -10.32
C ILE A 69 -15.47 1.47 -10.76
N ASP A 70 -16.54 1.07 -11.42
CA ASP A 70 -16.78 -0.29 -11.90
C ASP A 70 -15.67 -0.74 -12.86
N ALA A 71 -15.21 0.18 -13.72
CA ALA A 71 -14.09 -0.05 -14.63
C ALA A 71 -12.79 -0.37 -13.88
N ILE A 72 -12.45 0.45 -12.88
CA ILE A 72 -11.23 0.24 -12.07
C ILE A 72 -11.32 -1.09 -11.32
N MET A 73 -12.45 -1.38 -10.68
CA MET A 73 -12.65 -2.60 -9.91
C MET A 73 -12.57 -3.86 -10.81
N SER A 74 -13.12 -3.78 -12.03
CA SER A 74 -12.98 -4.86 -13.03
C SER A 74 -11.52 -5.10 -13.45
N ILE A 75 -10.74 -4.03 -13.62
CA ILE A 75 -9.31 -4.11 -13.95
C ILE A 75 -8.53 -4.76 -12.80
N ILE A 76 -8.79 -4.36 -11.56
CA ILE A 76 -8.17 -4.97 -10.38
C ILE A 76 -8.52 -6.46 -10.29
N GLY A 77 -9.80 -6.82 -10.49
CA GLY A 77 -10.24 -8.20 -10.49
C GLY A 77 -9.55 -9.05 -11.57
N GLY A 78 -9.36 -8.50 -12.76
CA GLY A 78 -8.64 -9.14 -13.84
C GLY A 78 -7.14 -9.32 -13.57
N PHE A 79 -6.53 -8.37 -12.85
CA PHE A 79 -5.14 -8.48 -12.40
C PHE A 79 -4.96 -9.63 -11.39
N ILE A 80 -5.88 -9.76 -10.43
CA ILE A 80 -5.84 -10.86 -9.45
C ILE A 80 -5.85 -12.22 -10.16
N ASP A 81 -6.65 -12.38 -11.23
CA ASP A 81 -6.73 -13.64 -11.99
C ASP A 81 -5.45 -13.99 -12.76
N LYS A 82 -4.65 -12.99 -13.13
CA LYS A 82 -3.54 -13.13 -14.08
C LYS A 82 -2.17 -12.82 -13.49
N HIS A 83 -2.10 -12.44 -12.21
CA HIS A 83 -0.83 -12.08 -11.59
C HIS A 83 0.22 -13.22 -11.70
N PRO A 84 1.51 -12.90 -11.75
CA PRO A 84 2.57 -13.92 -11.81
C PRO A 84 2.55 -14.82 -10.57
N LYS A 85 2.69 -16.12 -10.73
CA LYS A 85 2.62 -17.11 -9.64
C LYS A 85 3.72 -16.98 -8.59
N ASN A 86 4.84 -16.39 -8.95
CA ASN A 86 5.96 -16.09 -8.04
C ASN A 86 5.82 -14.76 -7.32
N VAL A 87 4.66 -14.10 -7.42
CA VAL A 87 4.33 -12.84 -6.76
C VAL A 87 3.14 -13.06 -5.85
N ALA A 88 3.32 -12.80 -4.55
CA ALA A 88 2.22 -12.79 -3.60
C ALA A 88 1.41 -11.50 -3.70
N LEU A 89 0.11 -11.57 -3.48
CA LEU A 89 -0.76 -10.40 -3.38
C LEU A 89 -1.25 -10.22 -1.95
N SER A 90 -1.37 -8.97 -1.53
CA SER A 90 -2.11 -8.58 -0.34
C SER A 90 -2.97 -7.36 -0.62
N PHE A 91 -3.97 -7.14 0.22
CA PHE A 91 -4.94 -6.08 0.01
C PHE A 91 -5.16 -5.30 1.30
N VAL A 92 -5.12 -3.97 1.22
CA VAL A 92 -5.40 -3.08 2.33
C VAL A 92 -6.39 -2.00 1.91
N GLY A 93 -7.27 -1.63 2.81
CA GLY A 93 -8.23 -0.55 2.59
C GLY A 93 -9.55 -0.76 3.34
N ASP A 94 -10.59 -0.08 2.90
CA ASP A 94 -11.91 -0.14 3.50
C ASP A 94 -12.87 -0.88 2.56
N GLU A 95 -13.31 -2.07 2.98
CA GLU A 95 -14.14 -3.00 2.21
C GLU A 95 -15.45 -2.38 1.72
N LYS A 96 -15.96 -1.35 2.43
CA LYS A 96 -17.20 -0.66 2.01
C LYS A 96 -17.10 0.01 0.62
N TYR A 97 -15.87 0.24 0.12
CA TYR A 97 -15.63 0.81 -1.21
C TYR A 97 -15.43 -0.25 -2.29
N ILE A 98 -15.41 -1.53 -1.92
CA ILE A 98 -15.11 -2.65 -2.81
C ILE A 98 -16.42 -3.37 -3.17
N PRO A 99 -16.73 -3.56 -4.47
CA PRO A 99 -17.89 -4.36 -4.88
C PRO A 99 -17.83 -5.77 -4.30
N LYS A 100 -19.00 -6.32 -3.94
CA LYS A 100 -19.12 -7.62 -3.26
C LYS A 100 -18.39 -8.75 -4.00
N GLU A 101 -18.52 -8.81 -5.31
CA GLU A 101 -17.88 -9.84 -6.16
C GLU A 101 -16.34 -9.78 -6.08
N LEU A 102 -15.77 -8.56 -6.09
CA LEU A 102 -14.33 -8.37 -5.93
C LEU A 102 -13.87 -8.68 -4.49
N LEU A 103 -14.70 -8.32 -3.50
CA LEU A 103 -14.41 -8.60 -2.10
C LEU A 103 -14.38 -10.11 -1.83
N GLU A 104 -15.36 -10.87 -2.36
CA GLU A 104 -15.38 -12.32 -2.29
C GLU A 104 -14.12 -12.93 -2.95
N LYS A 105 -13.69 -12.40 -4.09
CA LYS A 105 -12.44 -12.80 -4.75
C LYS A 105 -11.22 -12.53 -3.88
N ILE A 106 -11.13 -11.36 -3.25
CA ILE A 106 -10.03 -11.00 -2.33
C ILE A 106 -10.00 -11.92 -1.11
N HIS A 107 -11.15 -12.19 -0.50
CA HIS A 107 -11.23 -13.04 0.70
C HIS A 107 -10.94 -14.52 0.42
N THR A 108 -11.24 -14.98 -0.79
CA THR A 108 -10.94 -16.36 -1.21
C THR A 108 -9.58 -16.50 -1.87
N PHE A 109 -8.90 -15.37 -2.09
CA PHE A 109 -7.58 -15.38 -2.68
C PHE A 109 -6.58 -16.00 -1.71
N ASP A 110 -5.90 -17.04 -2.17
CA ASP A 110 -4.82 -17.70 -1.44
C ASP A 110 -3.50 -17.58 -2.22
N ASN A 111 -2.45 -17.26 -1.50
CA ASN A 111 -1.10 -17.35 -2.04
C ASN A 111 -0.69 -18.82 -2.00
N GLU A 112 -1.03 -19.57 -3.04
CA GLU A 112 -0.83 -21.03 -3.15
C GLU A 112 0.65 -21.43 -2.96
N ASN A 113 1.57 -20.52 -3.27
CA ASN A 113 3.00 -20.73 -3.10
C ASN A 113 3.48 -20.07 -1.80
N LYS A 114 4.06 -20.85 -0.92
CA LYS A 114 4.68 -20.35 0.32
C LYS A 114 6.00 -19.61 0.08
N GLU A 115 6.61 -19.80 -1.08
CA GLU A 115 7.82 -19.10 -1.52
C GLU A 115 7.46 -18.20 -2.70
N PHE A 116 7.61 -16.89 -2.51
CA PHE A 116 7.41 -15.88 -3.54
C PHE A 116 8.61 -14.93 -3.58
N ASP A 117 8.90 -14.40 -4.75
CA ASP A 117 10.00 -13.47 -4.96
C ASP A 117 9.69 -12.08 -4.41
N MET A 118 8.42 -11.69 -4.46
CA MET A 118 7.95 -10.35 -4.12
C MET A 118 6.50 -10.37 -3.65
N LEU A 119 6.17 -9.45 -2.73
CA LEU A 119 4.82 -9.12 -2.32
C LEU A 119 4.34 -7.86 -3.05
N VAL A 120 3.16 -7.91 -3.67
CA VAL A 120 2.45 -6.73 -4.18
C VAL A 120 1.25 -6.45 -3.29
N ASN A 121 1.31 -5.35 -2.56
CA ASN A 121 0.22 -4.88 -1.71
C ASN A 121 -0.65 -3.87 -2.47
N ILE A 122 -1.91 -4.19 -2.69
CA ILE A 122 -2.86 -3.37 -3.45
C ILE A 122 -3.73 -2.59 -2.49
N CYS A 123 -3.60 -1.26 -2.49
CA CYS A 123 -4.40 -0.38 -1.67
C CYS A 123 -5.70 -0.01 -2.40
N ILE A 124 -6.85 -0.55 -1.92
CA ILE A 124 -8.19 -0.37 -2.51
C ILE A 124 -9.13 0.24 -1.47
N GLY A 125 -9.76 1.38 -1.81
CA GLY A 125 -10.56 2.12 -0.83
C GLY A 125 -9.72 2.61 0.35
N TYR A 126 -8.41 2.72 0.15
CA TYR A 126 -7.45 3.06 1.19
C TYR A 126 -7.33 4.58 1.39
N GLY A 127 -7.08 4.95 2.63
CA GLY A 127 -6.70 6.30 3.01
C GLY A 127 -6.07 6.27 4.40
N ALA A 128 -4.82 6.70 4.52
CA ALA A 128 -4.02 6.56 5.74
C ALA A 128 -4.66 7.24 6.96
N ARG A 129 -5.32 8.38 6.79
CA ARG A 129 -6.04 9.03 7.91
C ARG A 129 -7.14 8.14 8.47
N ASN A 130 -7.89 7.45 7.60
CA ASN A 130 -8.93 6.52 8.03
C ASN A 130 -8.32 5.27 8.67
N ASP A 131 -7.20 4.77 8.13
CA ASP A 131 -6.49 3.64 8.71
C ASP A 131 -5.94 3.95 10.10
N ILE A 132 -5.38 5.15 10.31
CA ILE A 132 -4.96 5.65 11.63
C ILE A 132 -6.13 5.67 12.62
N VAL A 133 -7.30 6.20 12.22
CA VAL A 133 -8.49 6.23 13.09
C VAL A 133 -8.96 4.81 13.42
N ARG A 134 -8.95 3.90 12.45
CA ARG A 134 -9.29 2.48 12.68
C ARG A 134 -8.24 1.78 13.54
N GLY A 135 -6.96 2.11 13.36
CA GLY A 135 -5.88 1.63 14.20
C GLY A 135 -6.05 2.05 15.66
N ALA A 136 -6.40 3.32 15.90
CA ALA A 136 -6.69 3.80 17.25
C ALA A 136 -7.88 3.07 17.90
N ARG A 137 -8.92 2.76 17.13
CA ARG A 137 -10.05 1.94 17.61
C ARG A 137 -9.60 0.53 17.98
N ARG A 138 -8.81 -0.16 17.13
CA ARG A 138 -8.27 -1.50 17.44
C ARG A 138 -7.36 -1.48 18.66
N LEU A 139 -6.57 -0.41 18.86
CA LEU A 139 -5.75 -0.25 20.05
C LEU A 139 -6.60 -0.17 21.31
N LEU A 140 -7.72 0.59 21.27
CA LEU A 140 -8.68 0.65 22.38
C LEU A 140 -9.32 -0.72 22.64
N GLU A 141 -9.77 -1.42 21.60
CA GLU A 141 -10.35 -2.77 21.72
C GLU A 141 -9.35 -3.74 22.38
N ARG A 142 -8.09 -3.77 21.92
CA ARG A 142 -7.01 -4.56 22.54
C ARG A 142 -6.76 -4.17 24.00
N SER A 143 -6.84 -2.89 24.33
CA SER A 143 -6.64 -2.43 25.72
C SER A 143 -7.74 -2.92 26.65
N ILE A 144 -8.99 -2.95 26.17
CA ILE A 144 -10.14 -3.49 26.91
C ILE A 144 -9.97 -5.00 27.13
N ASP A 145 -9.57 -5.74 26.08
CA ASP A 145 -9.33 -7.19 26.17
C ASP A 145 -8.19 -7.50 27.16
N THR A 146 -7.09 -6.73 27.09
CA THR A 146 -5.96 -6.87 28.02
C THR A 146 -6.38 -6.61 29.46
N LEU A 147 -7.19 -5.56 29.69
CA LEU A 147 -7.70 -5.24 31.02
C LEU A 147 -8.55 -6.40 31.58
N ALA A 148 -9.42 -6.97 30.76
CA ALA A 148 -10.25 -8.11 31.15
C ALA A 148 -9.40 -9.33 31.54
N LEU A 149 -8.38 -9.65 30.74
CA LEU A 149 -7.45 -10.74 31.03
C LEU A 149 -6.67 -10.51 32.32
N CYS A 150 -6.15 -9.29 32.56
CA CYS A 150 -5.44 -8.95 33.80
C CYS A 150 -6.34 -9.14 35.04
N GLN A 151 -7.63 -8.80 34.93
CA GLN A 151 -8.62 -9.02 36.02
C GLN A 151 -8.87 -10.51 36.26
N GLU A 152 -9.01 -11.31 35.21
CA GLU A 152 -9.19 -12.77 35.34
C GLU A 152 -7.98 -13.46 35.96
N GLU A 153 -6.76 -12.98 35.64
CA GLU A 153 -5.49 -13.47 36.19
C GLU A 153 -5.19 -12.95 37.59
N GLY A 154 -5.99 -12.00 38.11
CA GLY A 154 -5.84 -11.42 39.43
C GLY A 154 -4.59 -10.54 39.59
N LEU A 155 -4.15 -9.89 38.50
CA LEU A 155 -3.00 -8.99 38.52
C LEU A 155 -3.29 -7.75 39.38
N SER A 156 -2.26 -7.22 40.01
CA SER A 156 -2.31 -5.95 40.72
C SER A 156 -2.53 -4.76 39.76
N GLU A 157 -2.99 -3.62 40.28
CA GLU A 157 -3.16 -2.39 39.49
C GLU A 157 -1.87 -1.97 38.80
N ASP A 158 -0.71 -2.08 39.49
CA ASP A 158 0.59 -1.77 38.91
C ASP A 158 1.00 -2.67 37.76
N GLU A 159 0.73 -3.96 37.87
CA GLU A 159 1.00 -4.93 36.80
C GLU A 159 0.05 -4.72 35.62
N THR A 160 -1.21 -4.47 35.87
CA THR A 160 -2.22 -4.14 34.85
C THR A 160 -1.83 -2.86 34.10
N SER A 161 -1.45 -1.80 34.82
CA SER A 161 -0.98 -0.55 34.19
C SER A 161 0.20 -0.78 33.25
N LYS A 162 1.20 -1.57 33.66
CA LYS A 162 2.35 -1.90 32.81
C LYS A 162 1.96 -2.65 31.53
N GLN A 163 1.00 -3.58 31.63
CA GLN A 163 0.49 -4.32 30.46
C GLN A 163 -0.21 -3.39 29.48
N ILE A 164 -1.01 -2.46 29.99
CA ILE A 164 -1.71 -1.47 29.17
C ILE A 164 -0.72 -0.49 28.54
N ASP A 165 0.21 0.06 29.31
CA ASP A 165 1.22 1.02 28.82
C ASP A 165 2.08 0.43 27.70
N ALA A 166 2.37 -0.88 27.74
CA ALA A 166 3.10 -1.58 26.71
C ALA A 166 2.38 -1.59 25.35
N LEU A 167 1.06 -1.42 25.32
CA LEU A 167 0.28 -1.30 24.09
C LEU A 167 0.37 0.10 23.47
N PHE A 168 0.54 1.14 24.29
CA PHE A 168 0.57 2.54 23.87
C PHE A 168 2.00 3.00 23.51
N THR A 169 2.63 2.23 22.64
CA THR A 169 3.92 2.53 22.02
C THR A 169 3.74 2.74 20.53
N GLU A 170 4.75 3.29 19.84
CA GLU A 170 4.74 3.42 18.37
C GLU A 170 4.56 2.06 17.71
N ASP A 171 5.28 1.03 18.15
CA ASP A 171 5.16 -0.34 17.64
C ASP A 171 3.79 -0.96 17.98
N GLY A 172 3.28 -0.75 19.19
CA GLY A 172 1.95 -1.19 19.59
C GLY A 172 0.84 -0.57 18.75
N PHE A 173 0.95 0.71 18.42
CA PHE A 173 0.03 1.38 17.51
C PHE A 173 0.20 0.89 16.06
N LYS A 174 1.44 0.76 15.57
CA LYS A 174 1.74 0.21 14.23
C LYS A 174 1.12 -1.16 14.05
N ALA A 175 1.18 -2.02 15.06
CA ALA A 175 0.55 -3.35 15.04
C ALA A 175 -0.98 -3.31 14.87
N CYS A 176 -1.62 -2.15 15.06
CA CYS A 176 -3.05 -1.94 14.87
C CYS A 176 -3.41 -1.37 13.48
N LEU A 177 -2.44 -1.00 12.65
CA LEU A 177 -2.70 -0.53 11.28
C LEU A 177 -2.99 -1.70 10.33
N SER A 178 -3.73 -1.41 9.26
CA SER A 178 -4.00 -2.43 8.22
C SER A 178 -2.74 -2.83 7.44
N THR A 179 -1.71 -2.01 7.52
CA THR A 179 -0.39 -2.17 6.89
C THR A 179 0.65 -2.83 7.80
N SER A 180 0.26 -3.24 9.02
CA SER A 180 1.18 -3.73 10.07
C SER A 180 2.08 -4.90 9.66
N PHE A 181 1.62 -5.73 8.74
CA PHE A 181 2.34 -6.91 8.22
C PHE A 181 3.38 -6.57 7.15
N LEU A 182 3.36 -5.34 6.62
CA LEU A 182 4.29 -4.91 5.57
C LEU A 182 5.67 -4.59 6.17
N PRO A 183 6.75 -4.82 5.40
CA PRO A 183 8.08 -4.35 5.79
C PRO A 183 8.10 -2.81 5.85
N PRO A 184 9.11 -2.22 6.52
CA PRO A 184 9.30 -0.77 6.52
C PRO A 184 9.29 -0.20 5.10
N LEU A 185 8.61 0.92 4.91
CA LEU A 185 8.52 1.61 3.63
C LEU A 185 9.77 2.45 3.41
N ASP A 186 10.58 2.08 2.41
CA ASP A 186 11.85 2.77 2.14
C ASP A 186 11.65 4.05 1.33
N MET A 187 10.80 3.99 0.30
CA MET A 187 10.55 5.11 -0.58
C MET A 187 9.15 5.11 -1.17
N ILE A 188 8.67 6.30 -1.52
CA ILE A 188 7.44 6.48 -2.29
C ILE A 188 7.79 7.19 -3.60
N ILE A 189 7.31 6.65 -4.72
CA ILE A 189 7.40 7.30 -6.03
C ILE A 189 5.99 7.68 -6.46
N ARG A 190 5.78 8.97 -6.70
CA ARG A 190 4.54 9.47 -7.28
C ARG A 190 4.75 9.90 -8.72
N PHE A 191 4.01 9.28 -9.61
CA PHE A 191 3.90 9.62 -11.02
C PHE A 191 2.84 10.69 -11.28
N GLY A 192 2.89 11.31 -12.44
CA GLY A 192 1.86 12.21 -12.92
C GLY A 192 2.04 13.70 -12.55
N GLY A 193 3.22 14.14 -12.14
CA GLY A 193 3.58 15.55 -11.96
C GLY A 193 3.04 16.24 -10.71
N GLU A 194 2.30 15.55 -9.86
CA GLU A 194 1.73 16.11 -8.65
C GLU A 194 2.62 15.84 -7.43
N ARG A 195 2.92 16.86 -6.63
CA ARG A 195 3.87 16.77 -5.50
C ARG A 195 3.13 16.73 -4.16
N ARG A 196 2.51 15.61 -3.85
CA ARG A 196 1.78 15.33 -2.60
C ARG A 196 1.58 13.82 -2.43
N LEU A 197 1.37 13.35 -1.20
CA LEU A 197 1.11 11.94 -0.89
C LEU A 197 -0.36 11.52 -1.08
N SER A 198 -1.26 12.48 -1.10
CA SER A 198 -2.70 12.26 -1.26
C SER A 198 -3.26 11.19 -0.30
N ASN A 199 -2.87 11.26 0.98
CA ASN A 199 -3.36 10.35 2.01
C ASN A 199 -2.87 8.89 1.84
N PHE A 200 -1.74 8.67 1.17
CA PHE A 200 -1.13 7.36 0.97
C PHE A 200 -0.09 7.08 2.06
N MET A 201 -0.23 6.00 2.80
CA MET A 201 0.71 5.41 3.76
C MET A 201 1.42 6.44 4.65
N LEU A 202 0.65 7.38 5.27
CA LEU A 202 1.23 8.53 5.99
C LEU A 202 2.03 8.12 7.22
N PHE A 203 1.62 7.07 7.93
CA PHE A 203 2.34 6.59 9.11
C PHE A 203 3.65 5.93 8.69
N GLU A 204 3.61 5.10 7.67
CA GLU A 204 4.76 4.37 7.12
C GLU A 204 5.76 5.31 6.44
N ALA A 205 5.27 6.43 5.88
CA ALA A 205 6.08 7.40 5.15
C ALA A 205 6.95 8.30 6.02
N ALA A 206 6.86 8.19 7.35
CA ALA A 206 7.54 9.12 8.28
C ALA A 206 9.05 9.24 8.01
N TYR A 207 9.69 8.17 7.58
CA TYR A 207 11.13 8.13 7.26
C TYR A 207 11.42 7.68 5.83
N SER A 208 10.39 7.62 4.96
CA SER A 208 10.55 7.25 3.56
C SER A 208 11.10 8.40 2.74
N GLU A 209 11.97 8.12 1.78
CA GLU A 209 12.31 9.09 0.74
C GLU A 209 11.14 9.25 -0.25
N ILE A 210 10.88 10.48 -0.68
CA ILE A 210 9.73 10.77 -1.55
C ILE A 210 10.23 11.32 -2.89
N TYR A 211 9.93 10.60 -3.96
CA TYR A 211 10.27 10.96 -5.32
C TYR A 211 9.02 11.33 -6.12
N PHE A 212 9.16 12.28 -7.02
CA PHE A 212 8.09 12.75 -7.88
C PHE A 212 8.53 12.71 -9.34
N SER A 213 7.72 12.04 -10.18
CA SER A 213 7.89 12.00 -11.62
C SER A 213 6.81 12.80 -12.33
N ASP A 214 7.19 13.52 -13.36
CA ASP A 214 6.26 14.21 -14.27
C ASP A 214 5.64 13.25 -15.29
N THR A 215 6.21 12.05 -15.47
CA THR A 215 5.70 10.99 -16.35
C THR A 215 4.29 10.55 -15.90
N LEU A 216 3.33 10.48 -16.82
CA LEU A 216 2.03 9.91 -16.56
C LEU A 216 2.15 8.40 -16.40
N TRP A 217 1.47 7.81 -15.40
CA TRP A 217 1.67 6.41 -15.05
C TRP A 217 1.64 5.39 -16.21
N PRO A 218 0.73 5.48 -17.23
CA PRO A 218 0.77 4.55 -18.35
C PRO A 218 2.06 4.58 -19.19
N ASP A 219 2.83 5.65 -19.12
CA ASP A 219 4.13 5.79 -19.82
C ASP A 219 5.32 5.51 -18.87
N ALA A 220 5.07 5.18 -17.60
CA ALA A 220 6.11 4.86 -16.63
C ALA A 220 6.89 3.61 -17.06
N THR A 221 8.20 3.65 -16.83
CA THR A 221 9.09 2.54 -17.15
C THR A 221 9.80 2.02 -15.90
N SER A 222 10.18 0.75 -15.93
CA SER A 222 11.00 0.16 -14.85
C SER A 222 12.36 0.85 -14.74
N ALA A 223 12.93 1.32 -15.85
CA ALA A 223 14.19 2.06 -15.86
C ALA A 223 14.10 3.38 -15.09
N GLU A 224 12.98 4.13 -15.22
CA GLU A 224 12.77 5.35 -14.44
C GLU A 224 12.68 5.06 -12.93
N ILE A 225 12.06 3.94 -12.54
CA ILE A 225 12.01 3.51 -11.14
C ILE A 225 13.41 3.11 -10.64
N GLU A 226 14.22 2.45 -11.48
CA GLU A 226 15.61 2.13 -11.14
C GLU A 226 16.48 3.38 -10.90
N GLU A 227 16.28 4.46 -11.67
CA GLU A 227 16.96 5.73 -11.43
C GLU A 227 16.63 6.30 -10.04
N PHE A 228 15.38 6.20 -9.58
CA PHE A 228 15.00 6.61 -8.22
C PHE A 228 15.60 5.68 -7.16
N ILE A 229 15.64 4.37 -7.40
CA ILE A 229 16.27 3.41 -6.49
C ILE A 229 17.77 3.70 -6.37
N GLU A 230 18.44 3.99 -7.48
CA GLU A 230 19.86 4.31 -7.46
C GLU A 230 20.12 5.65 -6.73
N SER A 231 19.25 6.64 -6.92
CA SER A 231 19.29 7.89 -6.13
C SER A 231 19.13 7.60 -4.63
N PHE A 232 18.18 6.73 -4.25
CA PHE A 232 17.95 6.31 -2.86
C PHE A 232 19.19 5.64 -2.25
N LYS A 233 19.88 4.76 -2.98
CA LYS A 233 21.11 4.08 -2.50
C LYS A 233 22.18 5.08 -2.08
N ASN A 234 22.26 6.21 -2.80
CA ASN A 234 23.24 7.27 -2.59
C ASN A 234 22.84 8.31 -1.52
N THR A 235 21.61 8.24 -0.99
CA THR A 235 21.11 9.17 0.04
C THR A 235 21.75 8.88 1.40
N LYS A 236 22.23 9.92 2.09
CA LYS A 236 22.63 9.80 3.49
C LYS A 236 21.40 9.86 4.38
N ARG A 237 21.04 8.77 5.03
CA ARG A 237 19.95 8.71 6.02
C ARG A 237 20.53 8.98 7.41
N ASN A 238 20.33 10.19 7.90
CA ASN A 238 20.68 10.58 9.27
C ASN A 238 19.40 10.48 10.10
N TYR A 239 19.22 9.40 10.85
CA TYR A 239 18.08 9.21 11.77
C TYR A 239 18.18 10.08 13.04
N GLY A 240 18.52 11.37 12.86
CA GLY A 240 18.64 12.30 13.98
C GLY A 240 20.00 12.30 14.69
N GLU A 241 21.02 11.66 14.13
CA GLU A 241 22.42 11.74 14.55
C GLU A 241 23.19 12.79 13.75
#